data_c38b78bdbe3e504f9633b77a3fca527b
#
_entry.id   c38b78bdbe3e504f9633b77a3fca527b
#
_cell.length_a   1.000
_cell.length_b   1.000
_cell.length_c   1.000
_cell.angle_alpha   90.00
_cell.angle_beta   90.00
_cell.angle_gamma   90.00
#
_symmetry.space_group_name_H-M   'P 1'
#
loop_
_entity.id
_entity.type
_entity.pdbx_description
1 polymer ?
#
loop_
_entity_poly.entity_id
_entity_poly.type
_entity_poly.pdbx_seq_one_letter_code
_entity_poly.pdbx_strand_id
1 'polypeptide(L)'
;PKPYLNENWAQPGGNKQHILHHLEISDNPKRIWSYDIGEGSNGRKVLVSEPVVKSGILYVIDANSLISALNADTGIKIWEKQIFMEGETEMLGYGGGVTIGDDALYFITGYGHFGALDIFDGSELWVEDIGVPMRGAPTYADGRVFGVTHDNHIFALNAEDGEIIWDEVGIAETA
;
A
#
# COMPACT_ATOMS: atom_id res chain seq x y z
N PRO A 1 26.42 15.22 -5.80
CA PRO A 1 25.56 14.96 -6.97
C PRO A 1 24.53 16.09 -7.12
N LYS A 2 24.12 16.40 -8.33
CA LYS A 2 23.04 17.36 -8.55
C LYS A 2 21.72 16.74 -8.07
N PRO A 3 20.78 17.54 -7.53
CA PRO A 3 19.44 17.03 -7.24
C PRO A 3 18.75 16.57 -8.53
N TYR A 4 17.83 15.61 -8.38
CA TYR A 4 17.02 15.11 -9.49
C TYR A 4 15.55 15.13 -9.12
N LEU A 5 14.71 15.39 -10.11
CA LEU A 5 13.27 15.32 -9.97
C LEU A 5 12.84 13.85 -9.87
N ASN A 6 12.11 13.51 -8.81
CA ASN A 6 11.52 12.17 -8.64
C ASN A 6 10.05 12.20 -9.02
N GLU A 7 9.72 11.63 -10.17
CA GLU A 7 8.36 11.60 -10.71
C GLU A 7 7.50 10.46 -10.15
N ASN A 8 8.13 9.43 -9.56
CA ASN A 8 7.46 8.25 -9.08
C ASN A 8 7.88 7.91 -7.65
N TRP A 9 6.92 7.50 -6.84
CA TRP A 9 7.08 6.99 -5.48
C TRP A 9 6.28 5.71 -5.35
N ALA A 10 6.75 4.64 -6.01
CA ALA A 10 5.95 3.45 -6.28
C ALA A 10 5.67 2.59 -5.04
N GLN A 11 6.44 2.74 -3.97
CA GLN A 11 6.26 2.02 -2.72
C GLN A 11 6.84 2.81 -1.53
N PRO A 12 6.51 2.46 -0.29
CA PRO A 12 7.10 3.08 0.88
C PRO A 12 8.62 3.13 0.79
N GLY A 13 9.20 4.32 1.08
CA GLY A 13 10.63 4.55 0.83
C GLY A 13 10.99 4.83 -0.64
N GLY A 14 9.99 5.00 -1.53
CA GLY A 14 10.10 5.53 -2.89
C GLY A 14 10.36 4.50 -3.99
N ASN A 15 11.21 3.51 -3.76
CA ASN A 15 11.59 2.50 -4.74
C ASN A 15 11.94 1.16 -4.07
N LYS A 16 12.12 0.09 -4.88
CA LYS A 16 12.38 -1.28 -4.38
C LYS A 16 13.69 -1.43 -3.57
N GLN A 17 14.60 -0.49 -3.66
CA GLN A 17 15.83 -0.49 -2.89
C GLN A 17 15.70 0.30 -1.58
N HIS A 18 14.61 1.05 -1.37
CA HIS A 18 14.40 2.00 -0.27
C HIS A 18 15.57 3.00 -0.12
N ILE A 19 16.21 3.33 -1.22
CA ILE A 19 17.36 4.23 -1.27
C ILE A 19 16.97 5.45 -2.11
N LEU A 20 16.91 6.59 -1.45
CA LEU A 20 16.71 7.88 -2.06
C LEU A 20 18.02 8.66 -1.97
N HIS A 21 18.48 9.16 -3.12
CA HIS A 21 19.67 10.00 -3.15
C HIS A 21 19.32 11.48 -2.90
N HIS A 22 19.79 12.36 -3.74
CA HIS A 22 19.56 13.80 -3.63
C HIS A 22 18.33 14.22 -4.46
N LEU A 23 17.15 14.18 -3.83
CA LEU A 23 15.91 14.58 -4.47
C LEU A 23 15.83 16.10 -4.61
N GLU A 24 15.29 16.57 -5.73
CA GLU A 24 14.95 17.97 -5.92
C GLU A 24 13.62 18.29 -5.21
N ILE A 25 13.63 19.32 -4.38
CA ILE A 25 12.45 19.87 -3.72
C ILE A 25 12.46 21.38 -3.84
N SER A 26 11.31 22.01 -3.96
CA SER A 26 11.18 23.47 -3.94
C SER A 26 11.63 24.05 -2.59
N ASP A 27 12.38 25.17 -2.63
CA ASP A 27 12.79 25.90 -1.43
C ASP A 27 11.59 26.49 -0.63
N ASN A 28 10.42 26.59 -1.27
CA ASN A 28 9.20 27.11 -0.66
C ASN A 28 7.99 26.28 -1.07
N PRO A 29 7.83 25.05 -0.52
CA PRO A 29 6.71 24.18 -0.85
C PRO A 29 5.39 24.81 -0.40
N LYS A 30 4.37 24.73 -1.26
CA LYS A 30 3.02 25.23 -0.99
C LYS A 30 2.02 24.10 -1.18
N ARG A 31 0.99 24.09 -0.33
CA ARG A 31 -0.13 23.20 -0.54
C ARG A 31 -0.92 23.65 -1.78
N ILE A 32 -1.05 22.77 -2.76
CA ILE A 32 -1.78 23.01 -4.00
C ILE A 32 -3.23 22.52 -3.91
N TRP A 33 -3.47 21.44 -3.18
CA TRP A 33 -4.81 20.89 -2.92
C TRP A 33 -4.83 20.11 -1.58
N SER A 34 -6.01 19.67 -1.18
CA SER A 34 -6.22 18.69 -0.10
C SER A 34 -7.45 17.84 -0.42
N TYR A 35 -7.42 16.58 -0.05
CA TYR A 35 -8.51 15.63 -0.26
C TYR A 35 -8.72 14.84 1.05
N ASP A 36 -9.98 14.57 1.38
CA ASP A 36 -10.34 13.71 2.50
C ASP A 36 -10.38 12.27 2.00
N ILE A 37 -9.45 11.44 2.46
CA ILE A 37 -9.31 10.04 2.00
C ILE A 37 -10.23 9.07 2.76
N GLY A 38 -10.97 9.53 3.77
CA GLY A 38 -11.86 8.70 4.58
C GLY A 38 -11.44 8.58 6.04
N GLU A 39 -11.51 7.39 6.61
CA GLU A 39 -11.26 7.16 8.03
C GLU A 39 -9.77 7.18 8.37
N GLY A 40 -9.42 8.03 9.32
CA GLY A 40 -8.07 8.10 9.89
C GLY A 40 -7.86 7.14 11.06
N SER A 41 -6.67 7.24 11.68
CA SER A 41 -6.36 6.48 12.89
C SER A 41 -7.26 6.87 14.06
N ASN A 42 -7.72 5.87 14.82
CA ASN A 42 -8.47 6.04 16.05
C ASN A 42 -8.05 4.97 17.09
N GLY A 43 -8.75 4.86 18.23
CA GLY A 43 -8.40 3.91 19.29
C GLY A 43 -8.52 2.43 18.91
N ARG A 44 -9.10 2.11 17.75
CA ARG A 44 -9.32 0.73 17.28
C ARG A 44 -8.63 0.45 15.94
N LYS A 45 -8.30 1.48 15.19
CA LYS A 45 -7.72 1.38 13.85
C LYS A 45 -6.50 2.29 13.75
N VAL A 46 -5.42 1.75 13.20
CA VAL A 46 -4.17 2.49 13.04
C VAL A 46 -3.76 2.46 11.58
N LEU A 47 -3.80 3.64 10.97
CA LEU A 47 -3.33 3.85 9.61
C LEU A 47 -1.81 4.08 9.65
N VAL A 48 -1.07 3.21 8.97
CA VAL A 48 0.40 3.30 8.85
C VAL A 48 0.84 3.42 7.39
N SER A 49 -0.13 3.51 6.47
CA SER A 49 0.14 3.57 5.03
C SER A 49 0.71 4.92 4.62
N GLU A 50 1.79 4.87 3.85
CA GLU A 50 2.27 6.01 3.08
C GLU A 50 1.56 6.05 1.72
N PRO A 51 1.30 7.25 1.15
CA PRO A 51 0.81 7.36 -0.22
C PRO A 51 1.88 6.92 -1.21
N VAL A 52 1.44 6.33 -2.33
CA VAL A 52 2.34 5.98 -3.44
C VAL A 52 1.92 6.72 -4.71
N VAL A 53 2.89 7.02 -5.57
CA VAL A 53 2.67 7.82 -6.78
C VAL A 53 3.35 7.17 -7.97
N LYS A 54 2.63 7.06 -9.08
CA LYS A 54 3.18 6.65 -10.39
C LYS A 54 2.44 7.36 -11.52
N SER A 55 3.19 7.90 -12.46
CA SER A 55 2.65 8.53 -13.68
C SER A 55 1.58 9.60 -13.41
N GLY A 56 1.78 10.43 -12.36
CA GLY A 56 0.87 11.52 -12.01
C GLY A 56 -0.41 11.07 -11.28
N ILE A 57 -0.52 9.81 -10.86
CA ILE A 57 -1.62 9.30 -10.05
C ILE A 57 -1.11 8.94 -8.67
N LEU A 58 -1.80 9.43 -7.65
CA LEU A 58 -1.54 9.15 -6.24
C LEU A 58 -2.55 8.13 -5.74
N TYR A 59 -2.06 7.10 -5.07
CA TYR A 59 -2.88 6.04 -4.47
C TYR A 59 -2.70 6.03 -2.96
N VAL A 60 -3.81 5.91 -2.26
CA VAL A 60 -3.86 5.85 -0.79
C VAL A 60 -4.86 4.80 -0.35
N ILE A 61 -4.66 4.27 0.85
CA ILE A 61 -5.63 3.43 1.55
C ILE A 61 -5.94 4.06 2.91
N ASP A 62 -7.21 4.06 3.30
CA ASP A 62 -7.64 4.54 4.62
C ASP A 62 -7.66 3.43 5.68
N ALA A 63 -8.01 3.77 6.92
CA ALA A 63 -8.07 2.80 8.02
C ALA A 63 -9.26 1.82 7.94
N ASN A 64 -10.19 2.04 7.01
CA ASN A 64 -11.29 1.13 6.69
C ASN A 64 -11.05 0.31 5.42
N SER A 65 -9.81 0.32 4.90
CA SER A 65 -9.44 -0.36 3.65
C SER A 65 -10.14 0.21 2.41
N LEU A 66 -10.50 1.50 2.43
CA LEU A 66 -10.91 2.23 1.23
C LEU A 66 -9.66 2.68 0.48
N ILE A 67 -9.48 2.17 -0.73
CA ILE A 67 -8.38 2.57 -1.62
C ILE A 67 -8.90 3.63 -2.58
N SER A 68 -8.18 4.74 -2.71
CA SER A 68 -8.51 5.84 -3.61
C SER A 68 -7.35 6.16 -4.53
N ALA A 69 -7.66 6.40 -5.81
CA ALA A 69 -6.74 6.93 -6.81
C ALA A 69 -7.11 8.38 -7.14
N LEU A 70 -6.15 9.26 -7.02
CA LEU A 70 -6.30 10.70 -7.20
C LEU A 70 -5.32 11.21 -8.26
N ASN A 71 -5.72 12.18 -9.04
CA ASN A 71 -4.77 12.92 -9.86
C ASN A 71 -3.81 13.71 -8.95
N ALA A 72 -2.52 13.47 -9.07
CA ALA A 72 -1.52 14.02 -8.16
C ALA A 72 -1.38 15.56 -8.26
N ASP A 73 -1.70 16.16 -9.41
CA ASP A 73 -1.60 17.60 -9.61
C ASP A 73 -2.83 18.36 -9.11
N THR A 74 -4.02 17.76 -9.24
CA THR A 74 -5.30 18.43 -8.97
C THR A 74 -6.03 17.94 -7.74
N GLY A 75 -5.70 16.76 -7.20
CA GLY A 75 -6.43 16.10 -6.12
C GLY A 75 -7.79 15.54 -6.55
N ILE A 76 -8.14 15.56 -7.84
CA ILE A 76 -9.41 15.03 -8.31
C ILE A 76 -9.38 13.50 -8.26
N LYS A 77 -10.42 12.93 -7.66
CA LYS A 77 -10.59 11.46 -7.57
C LYS A 77 -10.80 10.88 -8.97
N ILE A 78 -10.03 9.82 -9.28
CA ILE A 78 -10.15 9.04 -10.52
C ILE A 78 -11.05 7.84 -10.27
N TRP A 79 -10.72 7.04 -9.25
CA TRP A 79 -11.55 5.92 -8.79
C TRP A 79 -11.37 5.69 -7.29
N GLU A 80 -12.27 4.92 -6.70
CA GLU A 80 -12.13 4.38 -5.35
C GLU A 80 -12.68 2.96 -5.29
N LYS A 81 -12.09 2.13 -4.44
CA LYS A 81 -12.47 0.74 -4.21
C LYS A 81 -12.46 0.43 -2.72
N GLN A 82 -13.61 0.02 -2.21
CA GLN A 82 -13.69 -0.54 -0.87
C GLN A 82 -13.26 -2.01 -0.92
N ILE A 83 -12.25 -2.36 -0.14
CA ILE A 83 -11.89 -3.75 0.12
C ILE A 83 -12.73 -4.19 1.32
N PHE A 84 -13.63 -5.11 1.08
CA PHE A 84 -14.59 -5.54 2.08
C PHE A 84 -14.68 -7.06 2.11
N MET A 85 -14.59 -7.63 3.33
CA MET A 85 -15.04 -8.99 3.58
C MET A 85 -16.20 -8.97 4.58
N GLU A 86 -17.16 -9.86 4.40
CA GLU A 86 -18.38 -9.91 5.20
C GLU A 86 -18.04 -10.19 6.69
N GLY A 87 -18.46 -9.31 7.60
CA GLY A 87 -18.21 -9.46 9.03
C GLY A 87 -17.13 -8.59 9.65
N GLU A 88 -16.37 -7.80 8.88
CA GLU A 88 -15.20 -7.04 9.35
C GLU A 88 -15.48 -5.66 9.95
N THR A 89 -16.70 -5.16 9.88
CA THR A 89 -17.05 -3.78 10.28
C THR A 89 -16.75 -3.43 11.75
N GLU A 90 -16.55 -4.41 12.62
CA GLU A 90 -16.29 -4.20 14.04
C GLU A 90 -14.87 -4.63 14.48
N MET A 91 -14.04 -5.14 13.57
CA MET A 91 -12.71 -5.64 13.91
C MET A 91 -11.71 -4.51 14.15
N LEU A 92 -10.69 -4.83 14.93
CA LEU A 92 -9.52 -3.99 15.12
C LEU A 92 -8.66 -4.06 13.84
N GLY A 93 -8.44 -2.94 13.17
CA GLY A 93 -7.59 -2.86 11.98
C GLY A 93 -6.23 -2.23 12.31
N TYR A 94 -5.15 -2.97 12.19
CA TYR A 94 -3.80 -2.47 12.42
C TYR A 94 -2.92 -2.73 11.21
N GLY A 95 -2.29 -1.68 10.70
CA GLY A 95 -1.34 -1.81 9.59
C GLY A 95 -2.02 -1.70 8.23
N GLY A 96 -1.38 -2.30 7.25
CA GLY A 96 -1.80 -2.22 5.86
C GLY A 96 -1.09 -1.15 5.07
N GLY A 97 -1.32 -1.12 3.78
CA GLY A 97 -0.74 -0.15 2.86
C GLY A 97 -0.82 -0.59 1.42
N VAL A 98 -0.30 0.27 0.55
CA VAL A 98 -0.31 0.07 -0.90
C VAL A 98 1.08 0.17 -1.50
N THR A 99 1.29 -0.53 -2.60
CA THR A 99 2.53 -0.53 -3.39
C THR A 99 2.18 -0.71 -4.86
N ILE A 100 2.89 -0.03 -5.74
CA ILE A 100 2.70 -0.12 -7.18
C ILE A 100 3.77 -1.03 -7.77
N GLY A 101 3.34 -2.06 -8.50
CA GLY A 101 4.21 -2.85 -9.36
C GLY A 101 4.26 -2.32 -10.79
N ASP A 102 4.42 -3.23 -11.77
CA ASP A 102 4.50 -2.85 -13.17
C ASP A 102 3.15 -2.31 -13.67
N ASP A 103 2.08 -3.09 -13.56
CA ASP A 103 0.74 -2.74 -14.07
C ASP A 103 -0.38 -2.92 -13.04
N ALA A 104 -0.05 -3.16 -11.76
CA ALA A 104 -1.02 -3.38 -10.69
C ALA A 104 -0.71 -2.57 -9.44
N LEU A 105 -1.75 -2.25 -8.69
CA LEU A 105 -1.69 -1.73 -7.34
C LEU A 105 -1.88 -2.87 -6.36
N TYR A 106 -0.83 -3.23 -5.64
CA TYR A 106 -0.88 -4.24 -4.58
C TYR A 106 -1.24 -3.59 -3.27
N PHE A 107 -2.07 -4.26 -2.49
CA PHE A 107 -2.49 -3.78 -1.19
C PHE A 107 -2.44 -4.87 -0.12
N ILE A 108 -2.26 -4.44 1.10
CA ILE A 108 -2.43 -5.24 2.30
C ILE A 108 -3.38 -4.48 3.22
N THR A 109 -4.31 -5.18 3.87
CA THR A 109 -5.21 -4.58 4.85
C THR A 109 -4.81 -4.94 6.28
N GLY A 110 -5.22 -4.11 7.23
CA GLY A 110 -5.10 -4.40 8.66
C GLY A 110 -6.00 -5.56 9.14
N TYR A 111 -6.74 -6.18 8.23
CA TYR A 111 -7.63 -7.31 8.49
C TYR A 111 -7.10 -8.65 7.97
N GLY A 112 -5.98 -8.64 7.25
CA GLY A 112 -5.32 -9.84 6.75
C GLY A 112 -5.53 -10.12 5.27
N HIS A 113 -6.12 -9.19 4.51
CA HIS A 113 -6.23 -9.35 3.06
C HIS A 113 -4.98 -8.85 2.35
N PHE A 114 -4.54 -9.62 1.38
CA PHE A 114 -3.47 -9.29 0.47
C PHE A 114 -4.01 -9.39 -0.96
N GLY A 115 -3.88 -8.34 -1.76
CA GLY A 115 -4.50 -8.34 -3.08
C GLY A 115 -3.86 -7.41 -4.09
N ALA A 116 -4.38 -7.50 -5.31
CA ALA A 116 -4.02 -6.66 -6.44
C ALA A 116 -5.25 -6.08 -7.13
N LEU A 117 -5.16 -4.81 -7.49
CA LEU A 117 -6.14 -4.09 -8.29
C LEU A 117 -5.51 -3.64 -9.61
N ASP A 118 -6.30 -3.58 -10.65
CA ASP A 118 -5.94 -2.86 -11.86
C ASP A 118 -5.67 -1.39 -11.51
N ILE A 119 -4.53 -0.89 -11.94
CA ILE A 119 -4.07 0.44 -11.56
C ILE A 119 -4.92 1.56 -12.19
N PHE A 120 -5.60 1.30 -13.31
CA PHE A 120 -6.33 2.32 -14.07
C PHE A 120 -7.77 2.51 -13.61
N ASP A 121 -8.46 1.41 -13.22
CA ASP A 121 -9.89 1.47 -12.89
C ASP A 121 -10.24 0.92 -11.49
N GLY A 122 -9.25 0.33 -10.78
CA GLY A 122 -9.46 -0.24 -9.45
C GLY A 122 -10.22 -1.56 -9.45
N SER A 123 -10.39 -2.22 -10.60
CA SER A 123 -10.98 -3.55 -10.65
C SER A 123 -10.06 -4.58 -9.96
N GLU A 124 -10.67 -5.53 -9.29
CA GLU A 124 -9.95 -6.57 -8.56
C GLU A 124 -9.34 -7.58 -9.52
N LEU A 125 -8.02 -7.80 -9.39
CA LEU A 125 -7.29 -8.82 -10.12
C LEU A 125 -7.27 -10.13 -9.32
N TRP A 126 -6.89 -10.05 -8.06
CA TRP A 126 -6.95 -11.16 -7.11
C TRP A 126 -6.93 -10.65 -5.66
N VAL A 127 -7.47 -11.44 -4.73
CA VAL A 127 -7.39 -11.21 -3.28
C VAL A 127 -7.23 -12.53 -2.56
N GLU A 128 -6.23 -12.60 -1.67
CA GLU A 128 -5.97 -13.70 -0.76
C GLU A 128 -6.29 -13.29 0.67
N ASP A 129 -7.00 -14.17 1.39
CA ASP A 129 -7.23 -14.02 2.82
C ASP A 129 -6.15 -14.78 3.59
N ILE A 130 -5.21 -14.04 4.15
CA ILE A 130 -4.12 -14.58 4.97
C ILE A 130 -4.62 -14.86 6.41
N GLY A 131 -5.75 -14.27 6.81
CA GLY A 131 -6.38 -14.49 8.10
C GLY A 131 -5.65 -13.85 9.29
N VAL A 132 -4.53 -13.17 9.07
CA VAL A 132 -3.75 -12.49 10.10
C VAL A 132 -3.45 -11.07 9.67
N PRO A 133 -3.68 -10.06 10.54
CA PRO A 133 -3.35 -8.67 10.24
C PRO A 133 -1.91 -8.48 9.79
N MET A 134 -1.71 -7.63 8.80
CA MET A 134 -0.41 -7.34 8.22
C MET A 134 0.20 -6.07 8.82
N ARG A 135 1.52 -6.02 8.95
CA ARG A 135 2.22 -4.92 9.65
C ARG A 135 2.26 -3.62 8.87
N GLY A 136 2.47 -3.66 7.58
CA GLY A 136 2.70 -2.47 6.77
C GLY A 136 2.32 -2.71 5.31
N ALA A 137 2.72 -1.81 4.43
CA ALA A 137 2.52 -1.95 3.01
C ALA A 137 3.30 -3.15 2.43
N PRO A 138 2.82 -3.77 1.35
CA PRO A 138 3.57 -4.80 0.65
C PRO A 138 4.81 -4.21 -0.02
N THR A 139 5.77 -5.07 -0.34
CA THR A 139 6.92 -4.73 -1.19
C THR A 139 6.80 -5.48 -2.50
N TYR A 140 6.90 -4.77 -3.62
CA TYR A 140 6.96 -5.39 -4.94
C TYR A 140 8.40 -5.47 -5.46
N ALA A 141 8.81 -6.65 -5.90
CA ALA A 141 10.09 -6.84 -6.57
C ALA A 141 10.05 -8.05 -7.52
N ASP A 142 10.43 -7.81 -8.77
CA ASP A 142 10.73 -8.85 -9.76
C ASP A 142 9.58 -9.89 -9.91
N GLY A 143 8.34 -9.42 -10.10
CA GLY A 143 7.15 -10.25 -10.30
C GLY A 143 6.63 -10.94 -9.04
N ARG A 144 7.07 -10.51 -7.86
CA ARG A 144 6.62 -11.01 -6.56
C ARG A 144 6.19 -9.88 -5.66
N VAL A 145 5.25 -10.18 -4.78
CA VAL A 145 4.85 -9.29 -3.69
C VAL A 145 5.11 -9.94 -2.35
N PHE A 146 5.63 -9.15 -1.43
CA PHE A 146 6.03 -9.62 -0.11
C PHE A 146 5.24 -8.89 0.96
N GLY A 147 4.79 -9.62 1.97
CA GLY A 147 4.09 -9.08 3.13
C GLY A 147 4.60 -9.71 4.43
N VAL A 148 4.43 -8.96 5.53
CA VAL A 148 4.79 -9.42 6.88
C VAL A 148 3.59 -9.28 7.79
N THR A 149 3.21 -10.35 8.46
CA THR A 149 2.10 -10.37 9.41
C THR A 149 2.52 -9.94 10.81
N HIS A 150 1.53 -9.66 11.66
CA HIS A 150 1.78 -9.30 13.06
C HIS A 150 2.35 -10.45 13.90
N ASP A 151 2.12 -11.70 13.52
CA ASP A 151 2.67 -12.90 14.16
C ASP A 151 4.01 -13.38 13.56
N ASN A 152 4.68 -12.50 12.80
CA ASN A 152 6.01 -12.68 12.22
C ASN A 152 6.10 -13.71 11.08
N HIS A 153 5.02 -13.99 10.36
CA HIS A 153 5.12 -14.68 9.07
C HIS A 153 5.52 -13.71 7.98
N ILE A 154 6.35 -14.17 7.07
CA ILE A 154 6.71 -13.47 5.84
C ILE A 154 6.17 -14.30 4.68
N PHE A 155 5.40 -13.67 3.81
CA PHE A 155 4.83 -14.27 2.61
C PHE A 155 5.47 -13.71 1.36
N ALA A 156 5.68 -14.57 0.37
CA ALA A 156 5.95 -14.17 -1.00
C ALA A 156 4.86 -14.76 -1.91
N LEU A 157 4.15 -13.88 -2.60
CA LEU A 157 3.10 -14.24 -3.54
C LEU A 157 3.54 -13.90 -4.97
N ASN A 158 3.05 -14.66 -5.92
CA ASN A 158 3.14 -14.33 -7.33
C ASN A 158 2.32 -13.06 -7.60
N ALA A 159 2.92 -12.07 -8.21
CA ALA A 159 2.30 -10.78 -8.44
C ALA A 159 1.12 -10.83 -9.45
N GLU A 160 1.10 -11.83 -10.35
CA GLU A 160 0.12 -11.96 -11.42
C GLU A 160 -1.22 -12.56 -10.93
N ASP A 161 -1.15 -13.60 -10.08
CA ASP A 161 -2.31 -14.39 -9.68
C ASP A 161 -2.53 -14.52 -8.17
N GLY A 162 -1.60 -14.04 -7.34
CA GLY A 162 -1.67 -14.10 -5.89
C GLY A 162 -1.28 -15.45 -5.29
N GLU A 163 -0.85 -16.44 -6.08
CA GLU A 163 -0.44 -17.76 -5.57
C GLU A 163 0.72 -17.60 -4.57
N ILE A 164 0.59 -18.21 -3.39
CA ILE A 164 1.64 -18.21 -2.38
C ILE A 164 2.81 -19.06 -2.89
N ILE A 165 3.94 -18.41 -3.19
CA ILE A 165 5.17 -19.08 -3.62
C ILE A 165 5.85 -19.75 -2.44
N TRP A 166 5.91 -19.04 -1.31
CA TRP A 166 6.41 -19.54 -0.04
C TRP A 166 5.93 -18.66 1.12
N ASP A 167 5.90 -19.25 2.32
CA ASP A 167 5.75 -18.54 3.59
C ASP A 167 6.80 -19.05 4.58
N GLU A 168 7.26 -18.18 5.46
CA GLU A 168 8.25 -18.47 6.48
C GLU A 168 7.90 -17.78 7.79
N VAL A 169 8.11 -18.47 8.88
CA VAL A 169 7.92 -17.95 10.23
C VAL A 169 9.20 -17.33 10.73
N GLY A 170 9.16 -16.03 11.03
CA GLY A 170 10.28 -15.35 11.68
C GLY A 170 10.50 -15.90 13.09
N ILE A 171 11.77 -16.06 13.48
CA ILE A 171 12.11 -16.47 14.85
C ILE A 171 11.75 -15.31 15.79
N ALA A 172 10.77 -15.54 16.68
CA ALA A 172 10.56 -14.63 17.80
C ALA A 172 11.70 -14.82 18.80
N GLU A 173 12.62 -13.87 18.87
CA GLU A 173 13.53 -13.80 20.00
C GLU A 173 12.70 -13.48 21.25
N THR A 174 12.48 -14.47 22.08
CA THR A 174 11.95 -14.26 23.44
C THR A 174 13.10 -13.62 24.25
N ALA A 175 12.98 -12.31 24.48
CA ALA A 175 13.82 -11.61 25.45
C ALA A 175 13.41 -11.97 26.89
#